data_58116571d9ccdfa4e121eee3587c0af1
#
_entry.id   58116571d9ccdfa4e121eee3587c0af1
#
_cell.length_a   1.000
_cell.length_b   1.000
_cell.length_c   1.000
_cell.angle_alpha   90.00
_cell.angle_beta   90.00
_cell.angle_gamma   90.00
#
_symmetry.space_group_name_H-M   'P 1'
#
loop_
_entity.id
_entity.type
_entity.pdbx_description
1 polymer ?
#
loop_
_entity_poly.entity_id
_entity_poly.type
_entity_poly.pdbx_seq_one_letter_code
_entity_poly.pdbx_strand_id
1 'polypeptide(L)'
;VVDSFISVDPYSRVACETLTTTNKVVLAGEVRGPEVKKDELIEKVRNCIKDIGYDQEGFTWKQATKIESHLHSQSADIAMGVDSSGNKDEGAGDQGIMFGYACNETEVLMPAPIHYSHKILRLMAEDRKSGKLKNIEPDSKSQVTFEYVNGKPSKVKSVVISSQHSSDVNQSQVRDLLRPYMIKSIPQNFLEGFDENEFYVNPTGNLSLIHISE
;
A
#
# COMPACT_ATOMS: atom_id res chain seq x y z
N VAL A 1 -11.85 8.42 2.15
CA VAL A 1 -12.30 9.60 2.92
C VAL A 1 -12.09 10.86 2.12
N VAL A 2 -10.85 11.19 1.69
CA VAL A 2 -10.53 12.40 0.91
C VAL A 2 -11.48 12.56 -0.26
N ASP A 3 -11.62 11.55 -1.11
CA ASP A 3 -12.49 11.60 -2.30
C ASP A 3 -13.95 11.88 -1.96
N SER A 4 -14.41 11.48 -0.78
CA SER A 4 -15.79 11.74 -0.34
C SER A 4 -16.08 13.22 -0.13
N PHE A 5 -15.06 14.00 0.20
CA PHE A 5 -15.16 15.45 0.38
C PHE A 5 -14.87 16.20 -0.91
N ILE A 6 -13.73 15.91 -1.55
CA ILE A 6 -13.30 16.67 -2.74
C ILE A 6 -14.17 16.43 -3.97
N SER A 7 -14.89 15.29 -4.05
CA SER A 7 -15.87 15.05 -5.12
C SER A 7 -17.10 15.94 -5.03
N VAL A 8 -17.39 16.51 -3.86
CA VAL A 8 -18.53 17.44 -3.63
C VAL A 8 -18.03 18.88 -3.68
N ASP A 9 -16.92 19.17 -3.02
CA ASP A 9 -16.27 20.47 -3.02
C ASP A 9 -14.76 20.29 -3.19
N PRO A 10 -14.18 20.68 -4.34
CA PRO A 10 -12.74 20.52 -4.61
C PRO A 10 -11.84 21.36 -3.68
N TYR A 11 -12.40 22.34 -2.96
CA TYR A 11 -11.68 23.15 -1.97
C TYR A 11 -11.76 22.56 -0.55
N SER A 12 -12.34 21.37 -0.40
CA SER A 12 -12.36 20.66 0.90
C SER A 12 -10.94 20.40 1.39
N ARG A 13 -10.73 20.54 2.70
CA ARG A 13 -9.50 20.20 3.39
C ARG A 13 -9.73 18.96 4.23
N VAL A 14 -8.93 17.94 4.04
CA VAL A 14 -9.12 16.64 4.69
C VAL A 14 -7.77 16.14 5.19
N ALA A 15 -7.60 16.17 6.51
CA ALA A 15 -6.51 15.50 7.21
C ALA A 15 -7.12 14.30 7.93
N CYS A 16 -6.98 13.11 7.35
CA CYS A 16 -7.54 11.87 7.89
C CYS A 16 -6.46 10.82 8.00
N GLU A 17 -6.15 10.44 9.24
CA GLU A 17 -5.30 9.32 9.56
C GLU A 17 -6.15 8.05 9.67
N THR A 18 -5.56 6.93 9.24
CA THR A 18 -6.21 5.62 9.30
C THR A 18 -5.34 4.65 10.08
N LEU A 19 -5.88 4.10 11.16
CA LEU A 19 -5.27 3.02 11.91
C LEU A 19 -6.07 1.74 11.71
N THR A 20 -5.38 0.65 11.37
CA THR A 20 -5.98 -0.68 11.23
C THR A 20 -5.34 -1.66 12.19
N THR A 21 -6.15 -2.54 12.75
CA THR A 21 -5.71 -3.67 13.57
C THR A 21 -6.73 -4.80 13.43
N THR A 22 -6.56 -5.90 14.14
CA THR A 22 -7.46 -7.06 14.06
C THR A 22 -8.93 -6.65 14.22
N ASN A 23 -9.71 -6.89 13.17
CA ASN A 23 -11.14 -6.58 13.09
C ASN A 23 -11.51 -5.13 13.47
N LYS A 24 -10.60 -4.17 13.24
CA LYS A 24 -10.85 -2.77 13.57
C LYS A 24 -10.19 -1.81 12.58
N VAL A 25 -10.93 -0.76 12.22
CA VAL A 25 -10.43 0.42 11.52
C VAL A 25 -10.84 1.65 12.32
N VAL A 26 -9.90 2.55 12.54
CA VAL A 26 -10.13 3.84 13.18
C VAL A 26 -9.72 4.94 12.21
N LEU A 27 -10.64 5.85 11.96
CA LEU A 27 -10.41 7.08 11.21
C LEU A 27 -10.36 8.23 12.20
N ALA A 28 -9.31 9.03 12.19
CA ALA A 28 -9.16 10.18 13.07
C ALA A 28 -8.57 11.36 12.31
N GLY A 29 -8.95 12.55 12.71
CA GLY A 29 -8.40 13.76 12.12
C GLY A 29 -9.41 14.88 11.95
N GLU A 30 -9.03 15.89 11.18
CA GLU A 30 -9.78 17.12 10.97
C GLU A 30 -10.22 17.26 9.51
N VAL A 31 -11.45 17.74 9.32
CA VAL A 31 -12.01 17.99 8.00
C VAL A 31 -12.65 19.36 7.92
N ARG A 32 -12.54 20.00 6.75
CA ARG A 32 -13.29 21.22 6.40
C ARG A 32 -13.86 21.04 5.00
N GLY A 33 -15.17 21.04 4.90
CA GLY A 33 -15.87 20.80 3.63
C GLY A 33 -17.36 20.55 3.86
N PRO A 34 -18.03 19.98 2.85
CA PRO A 34 -19.44 19.64 2.96
C PRO A 34 -19.69 18.59 4.03
N GLU A 35 -20.91 18.55 4.54
CA GLU A 35 -21.31 17.51 5.47
C GLU A 35 -21.35 16.15 4.77
N VAL A 36 -20.56 15.20 5.27
CA VAL A 36 -20.59 13.79 4.87
C VAL A 36 -21.12 12.97 6.03
N LYS A 37 -22.22 12.26 5.81
CA LYS A 37 -22.81 11.41 6.86
C LYS A 37 -21.85 10.31 7.28
N LYS A 38 -21.72 10.13 8.60
CA LYS A 38 -20.81 9.13 9.19
C LYS A 38 -21.07 7.72 8.65
N ASP A 39 -22.33 7.31 8.55
CA ASP A 39 -22.71 5.97 8.08
C ASP A 39 -22.35 5.77 6.61
N GLU A 40 -22.52 6.79 5.78
CA GLU A 40 -22.12 6.76 4.37
C GLU A 40 -20.59 6.62 4.24
N LEU A 41 -19.83 7.33 5.06
CA LEU A 41 -18.37 7.23 5.08
C LEU A 41 -17.91 5.84 5.51
N ILE A 42 -18.52 5.27 6.55
CA ILE A 42 -18.24 3.92 7.02
C ILE A 42 -18.49 2.89 5.90
N GLU A 43 -19.60 3.04 5.16
CA GLU A 43 -19.91 2.13 4.07
C GLU A 43 -18.92 2.26 2.90
N LYS A 44 -18.47 3.46 2.57
CA LYS A 44 -17.41 3.68 1.57
C LYS A 44 -16.08 3.03 2.00
N VAL A 45 -15.74 3.08 3.28
CA VAL A 45 -14.56 2.40 3.82
C VAL A 45 -14.69 0.89 3.70
N ARG A 46 -15.86 0.31 4.00
CA ARG A 46 -16.12 -1.14 3.79
C ARG A 46 -15.97 -1.54 2.34
N ASN A 47 -16.51 -0.75 1.43
CA ASN A 47 -16.40 -1.00 -0.01
C ASN A 47 -14.93 -0.92 -0.48
N CYS A 48 -14.14 -0.01 0.06
CA CYS A 48 -12.69 0.05 -0.19
C CYS A 48 -11.97 -1.22 0.29
N ILE A 49 -12.25 -1.69 1.52
CA ILE A 49 -11.69 -2.93 2.07
C ILE A 49 -12.07 -4.14 1.18
N LYS A 50 -13.32 -4.17 0.72
CA LYS A 50 -13.82 -5.21 -0.20
C LYS A 50 -13.11 -5.16 -1.55
N ASP A 51 -12.91 -3.97 -2.13
CA ASP A 51 -12.23 -3.79 -3.42
C ASP A 51 -10.75 -4.18 -3.34
N ILE A 52 -10.09 -3.91 -2.21
CA ILE A 52 -8.75 -4.42 -1.94
C ILE A 52 -8.76 -5.96 -1.92
N GLY A 53 -9.82 -6.58 -1.40
CA GLY A 53 -10.03 -8.03 -1.38
C GLY A 53 -9.85 -8.67 -0.01
N TYR A 54 -9.94 -7.90 1.09
CA TYR A 54 -9.87 -8.47 2.44
C TYR A 54 -11.16 -9.17 2.84
N ASP A 55 -11.12 -10.49 2.94
CA ASP A 55 -12.19 -11.32 3.48
C ASP A 55 -11.62 -12.55 4.21
N GLN A 56 -10.78 -12.31 5.19
CA GLN A 56 -10.04 -13.32 5.93
C GLN A 56 -10.31 -13.22 7.43
N GLU A 57 -9.95 -14.26 8.17
CA GLU A 57 -9.98 -14.22 9.63
C GLU A 57 -9.10 -13.07 10.15
N GLY A 58 -9.63 -12.32 11.10
CA GLY A 58 -8.94 -11.16 11.68
C GLY A 58 -9.07 -9.85 10.91
N PHE A 59 -9.47 -9.85 9.62
CA PHE A 59 -9.77 -8.63 8.87
C PHE A 59 -10.65 -8.88 7.65
N THR A 60 -11.83 -8.29 7.62
CA THR A 60 -12.82 -8.49 6.55
C THR A 60 -13.61 -7.20 6.27
N TRP A 61 -14.09 -7.04 5.04
CA TRP A 61 -15.02 -5.96 4.69
C TRP A 61 -16.40 -6.10 5.37
N LYS A 62 -16.74 -7.27 5.95
CA LYS A 62 -17.99 -7.56 6.62
C LYS A 62 -18.08 -6.90 8.01
N GLN A 63 -19.21 -7.07 8.67
CA GLN A 63 -19.51 -6.42 9.96
C GLN A 63 -18.60 -6.88 11.12
N ALA A 64 -17.88 -8.00 10.98
CA ALA A 64 -16.90 -8.43 11.97
C ALA A 64 -15.80 -7.40 12.18
N THR A 65 -15.38 -6.68 11.13
CA THR A 65 -14.46 -5.53 11.27
C THR A 65 -15.25 -4.29 11.66
N LYS A 66 -14.96 -3.75 12.85
CA LYS A 66 -15.55 -2.50 13.35
C LYS A 66 -14.83 -1.31 12.74
N ILE A 67 -15.62 -0.34 12.24
CA ILE A 67 -15.10 0.92 11.70
C ILE A 67 -15.56 2.05 12.61
N GLU A 68 -14.63 2.79 13.17
CA GLU A 68 -14.87 3.94 14.03
C GLU A 68 -14.39 5.21 13.34
N SER A 69 -15.21 6.27 13.36
CA SER A 69 -14.83 7.58 12.83
C SER A 69 -14.81 8.60 13.96
N HIS A 70 -13.64 9.18 14.16
CA HIS A 70 -13.35 10.28 15.07
C HIS A 70 -12.93 11.53 14.28
N LEU A 71 -13.44 11.68 13.07
CA LEU A 71 -13.25 12.89 12.27
C LEU A 71 -14.11 14.02 12.88
N HIS A 72 -13.51 15.20 12.98
CA HIS A 72 -14.17 16.40 13.47
C HIS A 72 -13.84 17.61 12.59
N SER A 73 -14.56 18.71 12.77
CA SER A 73 -14.31 19.94 12.02
C SER A 73 -12.97 20.54 12.38
N GLN A 74 -12.25 21.08 11.38
CA GLN A 74 -10.99 21.77 11.57
C GLN A 74 -11.10 22.91 12.60
N SER A 75 -10.11 23.04 13.46
CA SER A 75 -10.05 24.12 14.45
C SER A 75 -9.99 25.50 13.79
N ALA A 76 -10.62 26.51 14.40
CA ALA A 76 -10.61 27.88 13.91
C ALA A 76 -9.18 28.49 13.85
N ASP A 77 -8.29 28.08 14.75
CA ASP A 77 -6.91 28.57 14.83
C ASP A 77 -6.09 28.13 13.60
N ILE A 78 -6.23 26.89 13.17
CA ILE A 78 -5.58 26.37 11.95
C ILE A 78 -6.18 27.05 10.71
N ALA A 79 -7.49 27.23 10.66
CA ALA A 79 -8.15 27.91 9.56
C ALA A 79 -7.64 29.34 9.35
N MET A 80 -7.40 30.10 10.42
CA MET A 80 -6.83 31.46 10.33
C MET A 80 -5.41 31.49 9.76
N GLY A 81 -4.62 30.45 9.99
CA GLY A 81 -3.26 30.33 9.46
C GLY A 81 -3.19 29.99 7.96
N VAL A 82 -4.19 29.28 7.46
CA VAL A 82 -4.22 28.71 6.11
C VAL A 82 -5.08 29.51 5.13
N ASP A 83 -6.17 30.13 5.61
CA ASP A 83 -7.11 30.86 4.75
C ASP A 83 -6.48 32.13 4.15
N SER A 84 -6.70 32.34 2.87
CA SER A 84 -6.37 33.59 2.21
C SER A 84 -7.29 34.70 2.75
N SER A 85 -6.70 35.80 3.19
CA SER A 85 -7.42 37.01 3.61
C SER A 85 -6.74 38.25 3.13
N GLY A 86 -7.45 39.09 2.39
CA GLY A 86 -6.88 40.35 1.82
C GLY A 86 -5.75 40.05 0.82
N ASN A 87 -4.53 40.53 1.11
CA ASN A 87 -3.35 40.34 0.26
C ASN A 87 -2.50 39.09 0.61
N LYS A 88 -3.00 38.20 1.43
CA LYS A 88 -2.29 36.99 1.84
C LYS A 88 -2.72 35.79 0.97
N ASP A 89 -1.74 35.15 0.34
CA ASP A 89 -1.96 33.89 -0.37
C ASP A 89 -2.33 32.76 0.60
N GLU A 90 -3.01 31.73 0.07
CA GLU A 90 -3.35 30.54 0.83
C GLU A 90 -2.06 29.84 1.33
N GLY A 91 -2.00 29.57 2.63
CA GLY A 91 -0.87 28.90 3.27
C GLY A 91 -1.03 27.37 3.32
N ALA A 92 0.06 26.66 3.62
CA ALA A 92 0.03 25.24 3.93
C ALA A 92 -0.51 25.00 5.34
N GLY A 93 -1.22 23.89 5.55
CA GLY A 93 -1.77 23.51 6.86
C GLY A 93 -0.73 23.04 7.87
N ASP A 94 0.48 22.73 7.41
CA ASP A 94 1.60 22.31 8.26
C ASP A 94 2.93 22.65 7.58
N GLN A 95 4.02 22.54 8.34
CA GLN A 95 5.37 22.62 7.80
C GLN A 95 5.68 21.39 6.95
N GLY A 96 6.51 21.54 5.94
CA GLY A 96 6.90 20.42 5.09
C GLY A 96 8.29 20.61 4.49
N ILE A 97 8.95 19.48 4.23
CA ILE A 97 10.14 19.40 3.40
C ILE A 97 9.87 18.33 2.33
N MET A 98 10.24 18.63 1.09
CA MET A 98 9.96 17.76 -0.04
C MET A 98 11.27 17.37 -0.71
N PHE A 99 11.37 16.08 -1.06
CA PHE A 99 12.50 15.51 -1.79
C PHE A 99 12.02 14.95 -3.11
N GLY A 100 12.73 15.23 -4.17
CA GLY A 100 12.49 14.66 -5.49
C GLY A 100 13.71 13.90 -5.98
N TYR A 101 13.51 12.71 -6.54
CA TYR A 101 14.57 11.93 -7.13
C TYR A 101 14.05 11.22 -8.39
N ALA A 102 14.86 11.24 -9.44
CA ALA A 102 14.61 10.46 -10.65
C ALA A 102 15.96 9.99 -11.23
N CYS A 103 15.94 8.82 -11.88
CA CYS A 103 17.10 8.25 -12.56
C CYS A 103 16.68 7.57 -13.86
N ASN A 104 17.65 7.18 -14.68
CA ASN A 104 17.40 6.53 -15.97
C ASN A 104 17.63 5.01 -15.95
N GLU A 105 17.44 4.38 -14.80
CA GLU A 105 17.62 2.92 -14.65
C GLU A 105 16.43 2.13 -15.21
N THR A 106 15.24 2.74 -15.23
CA THR A 106 14.00 2.14 -15.72
C THR A 106 13.19 3.15 -16.54
N GLU A 107 12.26 2.65 -17.35
CA GLU A 107 11.38 3.48 -18.18
C GLU A 107 10.50 4.46 -17.37
N VAL A 108 10.25 4.14 -16.10
CA VAL A 108 9.45 4.99 -15.20
C VAL A 108 10.31 5.98 -14.41
N LEU A 109 11.59 6.12 -14.77
CA LEU A 109 12.56 7.02 -14.14
C LEU A 109 12.79 6.76 -12.64
N MET A 110 12.62 5.51 -12.21
CA MET A 110 12.81 5.07 -10.84
C MET A 110 13.95 4.07 -10.73
N PRO A 111 14.64 3.98 -9.57
CA PRO A 111 15.66 2.97 -9.34
C PRO A 111 15.14 1.55 -9.56
N ALA A 112 15.97 0.70 -10.19
CA ALA A 112 15.62 -0.67 -10.52
C ALA A 112 15.10 -1.50 -9.33
N PRO A 113 15.72 -1.48 -8.13
CA PRO A 113 15.26 -2.28 -7.01
C PRO A 113 13.80 -1.98 -6.62
N ILE A 114 13.44 -0.71 -6.43
CA ILE A 114 12.09 -0.33 -6.01
C ILE A 114 11.07 -0.54 -7.14
N HIS A 115 11.44 -0.26 -8.40
CA HIS A 115 10.56 -0.47 -9.54
C HIS A 115 10.16 -1.94 -9.68
N TYR A 116 11.13 -2.87 -9.66
CA TYR A 116 10.83 -4.29 -9.85
C TYR A 116 10.16 -4.91 -8.63
N SER A 117 10.51 -4.48 -7.41
CA SER A 117 9.78 -4.93 -6.22
C SER A 117 8.30 -4.55 -6.28
N HIS A 118 7.97 -3.30 -6.63
CA HIS A 118 6.58 -2.86 -6.82
C HIS A 118 5.89 -3.59 -7.98
N LYS A 119 6.60 -3.85 -9.09
CA LYS A 119 6.03 -4.56 -10.25
C LYS A 119 5.62 -5.98 -9.91
N ILE A 120 6.41 -6.71 -9.10
CA ILE A 120 6.04 -8.03 -8.60
C ILE A 120 4.69 -7.98 -7.89
N LEU A 121 4.55 -7.10 -6.88
CA LEU A 121 3.33 -7.00 -6.07
C LEU A 121 2.13 -6.53 -6.89
N ARG A 122 2.32 -5.62 -7.84
CA ARG A 122 1.26 -5.17 -8.73
C ARG A 122 0.68 -6.31 -9.56
N LEU A 123 1.54 -7.11 -10.22
CA LEU A 123 1.09 -8.26 -11.00
C LEU A 123 0.41 -9.32 -10.14
N MET A 124 0.91 -9.56 -8.91
CA MET A 124 0.25 -10.44 -7.95
C MET A 124 -1.16 -9.91 -7.60
N ALA A 125 -1.30 -8.62 -7.31
CA ALA A 125 -2.59 -8.01 -6.97
C ALA A 125 -3.59 -8.05 -8.14
N GLU A 126 -3.15 -7.81 -9.37
CA GLU A 126 -3.97 -7.91 -10.59
C GLU A 126 -4.50 -9.35 -10.76
N ASP A 127 -3.63 -10.35 -10.69
CA ASP A 127 -4.01 -11.76 -10.85
C ASP A 127 -4.83 -12.28 -9.67
N ARG A 128 -4.62 -11.78 -8.44
CA ARG A 128 -5.46 -12.09 -7.28
C ARG A 128 -6.87 -11.51 -7.43
N LYS A 129 -7.00 -10.23 -7.80
CA LYS A 129 -8.30 -9.57 -8.01
C LYS A 129 -9.09 -10.20 -9.16
N SER A 130 -8.43 -10.70 -10.19
CA SER A 130 -9.08 -11.43 -11.29
C SER A 130 -9.42 -12.90 -10.95
N GLY A 131 -9.03 -13.41 -9.77
CA GLY A 131 -9.23 -14.79 -9.34
C GLY A 131 -8.26 -15.80 -9.97
N LYS A 132 -7.24 -15.34 -10.69
CA LYS A 132 -6.24 -16.19 -11.33
C LYS A 132 -5.17 -16.66 -10.33
N LEU A 133 -4.72 -15.78 -9.42
CA LEU A 133 -3.86 -16.12 -8.31
C LEU A 133 -4.73 -16.40 -7.08
N LYS A 134 -4.89 -17.69 -6.75
CA LYS A 134 -5.67 -18.15 -5.60
C LYS A 134 -4.75 -18.38 -4.38
N ASN A 135 -5.36 -18.45 -3.21
CA ASN A 135 -4.70 -18.76 -1.92
C ASN A 135 -3.68 -17.69 -1.46
N ILE A 136 -3.56 -16.58 -2.15
CA ILE A 136 -2.73 -15.43 -1.77
C ILE A 136 -3.65 -14.29 -1.33
N GLU A 137 -3.35 -13.75 -0.14
CA GLU A 137 -4.12 -12.67 0.46
C GLU A 137 -3.55 -11.29 0.09
N PRO A 138 -4.26 -10.18 0.36
CA PRO A 138 -3.87 -8.85 -0.10
C PRO A 138 -2.54 -8.34 0.46
N ASP A 139 -2.20 -8.64 1.72
CA ASP A 139 -1.00 -8.10 2.35
C ASP A 139 0.25 -8.83 1.87
N SER A 140 1.13 -8.10 1.22
CA SER A 140 2.35 -8.63 0.65
C SER A 140 3.46 -7.59 0.65
N LYS A 141 4.69 -8.05 0.84
CA LYS A 141 5.91 -7.25 0.76
C LYS A 141 6.87 -7.88 -0.22
N SER A 142 7.68 -7.06 -0.88
CA SER A 142 8.77 -7.56 -1.71
C SER A 142 10.03 -6.69 -1.58
N GLN A 143 11.17 -7.33 -1.77
CA GLN A 143 12.46 -6.69 -1.82
C GLN A 143 13.25 -7.32 -2.95
N VAL A 144 13.93 -6.49 -3.75
CA VAL A 144 14.85 -6.94 -4.80
C VAL A 144 16.21 -6.30 -4.56
N THR A 145 17.24 -7.11 -4.43
CA THR A 145 18.63 -6.66 -4.26
C THR A 145 19.37 -6.76 -5.59
N PHE A 146 19.97 -5.64 -6.00
CA PHE A 146 20.76 -5.54 -7.21
C PHE A 146 22.24 -5.37 -6.91
N GLU A 147 23.08 -5.99 -7.72
CA GLU A 147 24.47 -5.61 -7.87
C GLU A 147 24.57 -4.45 -8.85
N TYR A 148 25.37 -3.44 -8.47
CA TYR A 148 25.66 -2.30 -9.32
C TYR A 148 27.10 -2.32 -9.78
N VAL A 149 27.33 -2.12 -11.06
CA VAL A 149 28.67 -2.02 -11.66
C VAL A 149 28.75 -0.65 -12.35
N ASN A 150 29.75 0.13 -11.97
CA ASN A 150 29.95 1.51 -12.48
C ASN A 150 28.69 2.38 -12.37
N GLY A 151 27.96 2.26 -11.26
CA GLY A 151 26.77 3.06 -10.98
C GLY A 151 25.51 2.64 -11.76
N LYS A 152 25.53 1.48 -12.43
CA LYS A 152 24.39 0.94 -13.16
C LYS A 152 23.96 -0.41 -12.62
N PRO A 153 22.64 -0.71 -12.57
CA PRO A 153 22.17 -2.04 -12.16
C PRO A 153 22.69 -3.09 -13.15
N SER A 154 23.28 -4.15 -12.62
CA SER A 154 23.93 -5.20 -13.42
C SER A 154 23.15 -6.51 -13.36
N LYS A 155 22.90 -7.02 -12.17
CA LYS A 155 22.16 -8.28 -11.97
C LYS A 155 21.46 -8.31 -10.62
N VAL A 156 20.43 -9.13 -10.52
CA VAL A 156 19.74 -9.42 -9.26
C VAL A 156 20.58 -10.38 -8.42
N LYS A 157 20.75 -10.06 -7.14
CA LYS A 157 21.45 -10.86 -6.15
C LYS A 157 20.50 -11.66 -5.27
N SER A 158 19.38 -11.06 -4.86
CA SER A 158 18.36 -11.75 -4.09
C SER A 158 16.98 -11.12 -4.30
N VAL A 159 15.95 -11.94 -4.11
CA VAL A 159 14.55 -11.52 -4.11
C VAL A 159 13.86 -12.10 -2.88
N VAL A 160 13.19 -11.25 -2.13
CA VAL A 160 12.36 -11.66 -1.00
C VAL A 160 10.91 -11.28 -1.31
N ILE A 161 9.98 -12.22 -1.15
CA ILE A 161 8.54 -11.97 -1.18
C ILE A 161 7.94 -12.53 0.10
N SER A 162 7.28 -11.67 0.88
CA SER A 162 6.48 -12.10 2.02
C SER A 162 5.02 -11.79 1.72
N SER A 163 4.18 -12.79 1.75
CA SER A 163 2.76 -12.67 1.41
C SER A 163 1.90 -13.48 2.37
N GLN A 164 0.79 -12.89 2.79
CA GLN A 164 -0.25 -13.64 3.47
C GLN A 164 -0.89 -14.64 2.51
N HIS A 165 -1.27 -15.77 3.03
CA HIS A 165 -1.89 -16.86 2.26
C HIS A 165 -2.90 -17.64 3.10
N SER A 166 -3.81 -18.35 2.44
CA SER A 166 -4.76 -19.24 3.13
C SER A 166 -4.03 -20.42 3.77
N SER A 167 -4.67 -21.04 4.76
CA SER A 167 -4.18 -22.28 5.40
C SER A 167 -4.12 -23.50 4.48
N ASP A 168 -4.71 -23.40 3.28
CA ASP A 168 -4.76 -24.50 2.31
C ASP A 168 -3.42 -24.75 1.60
N VAL A 169 -2.47 -23.83 1.73
CA VAL A 169 -1.15 -23.92 1.09
C VAL A 169 -0.02 -23.76 2.10
N ASN A 170 1.03 -24.55 1.93
CA ASN A 170 2.25 -24.45 2.71
C ASN A 170 3.28 -23.50 2.05
N GLN A 171 4.37 -23.19 2.75
CA GLN A 171 5.41 -22.27 2.29
C GLN A 171 6.01 -22.66 0.93
N SER A 172 6.25 -23.94 0.67
CA SER A 172 6.79 -24.41 -0.62
C SER A 172 5.81 -24.14 -1.75
N GLN A 173 4.52 -24.42 -1.54
CA GLN A 173 3.47 -24.13 -2.52
C GLN A 173 3.32 -22.62 -2.76
N VAL A 174 3.41 -21.80 -1.72
CA VAL A 174 3.43 -20.33 -1.87
C VAL A 174 4.63 -19.90 -2.71
N ARG A 175 5.83 -20.46 -2.49
CA ARG A 175 7.02 -20.19 -3.31
C ARG A 175 6.76 -20.51 -4.79
N ASP A 176 6.18 -21.66 -5.08
CA ASP A 176 5.89 -22.08 -6.45
C ASP A 176 4.84 -21.17 -7.12
N LEU A 177 3.83 -20.70 -6.37
CA LEU A 177 2.83 -19.75 -6.83
C LEU A 177 3.44 -18.37 -7.15
N LEU A 178 4.42 -17.91 -6.37
CA LEU A 178 4.96 -16.56 -6.48
C LEU A 178 6.17 -16.45 -7.42
N ARG A 179 6.91 -17.54 -7.64
CA ARG A 179 8.08 -17.56 -8.52
C ARG A 179 7.81 -17.02 -9.94
N PRO A 180 6.69 -17.35 -10.62
CA PRO A 180 6.39 -16.80 -11.94
C PRO A 180 6.26 -15.27 -11.96
N TYR A 181 5.84 -14.64 -10.87
CA TYR A 181 5.71 -13.18 -10.77
C TYR A 181 7.06 -12.50 -10.68
N MET A 182 8.04 -13.08 -9.98
CA MET A 182 9.44 -12.63 -9.99
C MET A 182 10.00 -12.65 -11.42
N ILE A 183 9.90 -13.79 -12.10
CA ILE A 183 10.44 -13.98 -13.46
C ILE A 183 9.78 -13.03 -14.47
N LYS A 184 8.46 -12.82 -14.36
CA LYS A 184 7.68 -11.96 -15.25
C LYS A 184 7.94 -10.47 -15.04
N SER A 185 8.33 -10.10 -13.82
CA SER A 185 8.54 -8.70 -13.44
C SER A 185 9.92 -8.20 -13.79
N ILE A 186 10.95 -9.04 -13.63
CA ILE A 186 12.35 -8.66 -13.78
C ILE A 186 12.85 -9.07 -15.17
N PRO A 187 13.47 -8.16 -15.93
CA PRO A 187 14.05 -8.48 -17.23
C PRO A 187 15.06 -9.61 -17.14
N GLN A 188 15.06 -10.50 -18.14
CA GLN A 188 15.86 -11.72 -18.16
C GLN A 188 17.37 -11.45 -18.05
N ASN A 189 17.85 -10.35 -18.63
CA ASN A 189 19.27 -9.98 -18.54
C ASN A 189 19.76 -9.72 -17.10
N PHE A 190 18.85 -9.30 -16.19
CA PHE A 190 19.19 -9.14 -14.77
C PHE A 190 19.09 -10.45 -13.98
N LEU A 191 18.43 -11.47 -14.54
CA LEU A 191 18.28 -12.80 -13.94
C LEU A 191 19.29 -13.81 -14.47
N GLU A 192 20.18 -13.44 -15.38
CA GLU A 192 21.23 -14.33 -15.87
C GLU A 192 22.16 -14.75 -14.73
N GLY A 193 22.25 -16.08 -14.50
CA GLY A 193 23.04 -16.64 -13.40
C GLY A 193 22.47 -16.40 -12.00
N PHE A 194 21.17 -16.04 -11.89
CA PHE A 194 20.50 -15.90 -10.60
C PHE A 194 20.47 -17.24 -9.86
N ASP A 195 20.92 -17.24 -8.61
CA ASP A 195 20.84 -18.42 -7.75
C ASP A 195 19.42 -18.54 -7.16
N GLU A 196 18.74 -19.63 -7.47
CA GLU A 196 17.40 -19.92 -6.95
C GLU A 196 17.36 -20.05 -5.41
N ASN A 197 18.49 -20.29 -4.75
CA ASN A 197 18.59 -20.28 -3.29
C ASN A 197 18.47 -18.85 -2.72
N GLU A 198 18.69 -17.83 -3.53
CA GLU A 198 18.53 -16.41 -3.18
C GLU A 198 17.09 -15.88 -3.44
N PHE A 199 16.17 -16.75 -3.81
CA PHE A 199 14.74 -16.45 -3.85
C PHE A 199 14.06 -16.92 -2.57
N TYR A 200 13.74 -15.98 -1.69
CA TYR A 200 13.14 -16.21 -0.38
C TYR A 200 11.64 -15.90 -0.39
N VAL A 201 10.83 -16.83 0.09
CA VAL A 201 9.38 -16.62 0.26
C VAL A 201 8.99 -16.95 1.68
N ASN A 202 8.37 -15.99 2.37
CA ASN A 202 7.97 -16.09 3.78
C ASN A 202 9.10 -16.66 4.67
N PRO A 203 10.31 -16.09 4.69
CA PRO A 203 11.48 -16.71 5.32
C PRO A 203 11.32 -16.92 6.83
N THR A 204 10.45 -16.15 7.49
CA THR A 204 10.14 -16.28 8.93
C THR A 204 8.92 -17.16 9.21
N GLY A 205 8.35 -17.80 8.20
CA GLY A 205 7.11 -18.56 8.30
C GLY A 205 5.90 -17.78 7.75
N ASN A 206 4.74 -17.93 8.39
CA ASN A 206 3.52 -17.24 7.94
C ASN A 206 3.58 -15.75 8.23
N LEU A 207 3.21 -14.93 7.24
CA LEU A 207 3.01 -13.49 7.45
C LEU A 207 1.68 -13.27 8.17
N SER A 208 1.71 -12.69 9.37
CA SER A 208 0.48 -12.29 10.07
C SER A 208 -0.02 -10.92 9.59
N LEU A 209 -1.33 -10.67 9.75
CA LEU A 209 -1.96 -9.37 9.43
C LEU A 209 -1.38 -8.20 10.24
N ILE A 210 -0.85 -8.50 11.40
CA ILE A 210 -0.27 -7.51 12.30
C ILE A 210 1.15 -7.96 12.55
N HIS A 211 2.12 -7.14 12.14
CA HIS A 211 3.49 -7.33 12.56
C HIS A 211 3.60 -6.89 14.03
N ILE A 212 3.24 -7.77 14.91
CA ILE A 212 3.72 -7.69 16.28
C ILE A 212 5.12 -8.31 16.20
N SER A 213 6.13 -7.47 16.18
CA SER A 213 7.48 -7.92 16.49
C SER A 213 7.45 -8.41 17.94
N GLU A 214 7.51 -9.72 18.13
CA GLU A 214 7.95 -10.28 19.38
C GLU A 214 9.45 -10.03 19.55
#